data_9480c8ec928b649244d82668ba6e60a4
#
_entry.id   9480c8ec928b649244d82668ba6e60a4
#
_cell.length_a   1.000
_cell.length_b   1.000
_cell.length_c   1.000
_cell.angle_alpha   90.00
_cell.angle_beta   90.00
_cell.angle_gamma   90.00
#
_symmetry.space_group_name_H-M   'P 1'
#
loop_
_entity.id
_entity.type
_entity.pdbx_description
1 polymer ?
#
loop_
_entity_poly.entity_id
_entity_poly.type
_entity_poly.pdbx_seq_one_letter_code
_entity_poly.pdbx_strand_id
1 'polypeptide(L)'
;PDTGSIEMRGRIGALIALGAGFNPILTGRENIYINGSVLGLTRKEIDAKIDDIINFAEIEDAIDAPVRTYSSGMQVRLGFSIASSLDPDILILDEVLAVGDAGFVVKCLNRVRELAQNCAIIFVSHQMQYVSNFCTRVLVMDQGIPLLDTCNPGEGINCYYGQMKFMGSKSGTGNAKLESFEILQNDTDPCSNPVIKQGQHIQAHIGFLVDGFQRQFIVRVFIDDESQTPIIAYPLIDYSGDIMRFDS
;
A
#
# COMPACT_ATOMS: atom_id res chain seq x y z
N PRO A 1 -18.89 6.14 -16.43
CA PRO A 1 -20.15 5.51 -16.01
C PRO A 1 -21.18 5.65 -17.11
N ASP A 2 -21.89 4.56 -17.40
CA ASP A 2 -22.89 4.56 -18.46
C ASP A 2 -24.19 5.23 -17.99
N THR A 3 -24.44 5.21 -16.68
CA THR A 3 -25.61 5.83 -16.05
C THR A 3 -25.26 6.28 -14.62
N GLY A 4 -26.08 7.16 -14.06
CA GLY A 4 -25.94 7.65 -12.69
C GLY A 4 -25.40 9.08 -12.59
N SER A 5 -25.30 9.58 -11.36
CA SER A 5 -24.77 10.91 -11.05
C SER A 5 -23.91 10.85 -9.79
N ILE A 6 -22.86 11.67 -9.76
CA ILE A 6 -22.02 11.88 -8.58
C ILE A 6 -22.13 13.35 -8.21
N GLU A 7 -22.56 13.64 -6.98
CA GLU A 7 -22.60 14.98 -6.42
C GLU A 7 -21.54 15.11 -5.33
N MET A 8 -20.63 16.06 -5.49
CA MET A 8 -19.62 16.40 -4.49
C MET A 8 -19.75 17.87 -4.13
N ARG A 9 -19.68 18.19 -2.83
CA ARG A 9 -19.79 19.56 -2.33
C ARG A 9 -18.51 19.94 -1.63
N GLY A 10 -17.97 21.09 -1.99
CA GLY A 10 -16.72 21.61 -1.47
C GLY A 10 -15.58 21.57 -2.48
N ARG A 11 -14.38 21.90 -2.02
CA ARG A 11 -13.14 21.90 -2.81
C ARG A 11 -12.61 20.47 -2.92
N ILE A 12 -12.42 20.00 -4.14
CA ILE A 12 -11.94 18.65 -4.40
C ILE A 12 -10.45 18.71 -4.73
N GLY A 13 -9.64 17.95 -4.02
CA GLY A 13 -8.24 17.66 -4.35
C GLY A 13 -8.12 16.24 -4.90
N ALA A 14 -7.30 16.06 -5.93
CA ALA A 14 -7.04 14.74 -6.49
C ALA A 14 -5.55 14.51 -6.67
N LEU A 15 -5.04 13.43 -6.06
CA LEU A 15 -3.69 12.92 -6.22
C LEU A 15 -3.81 11.66 -7.08
N ILE A 16 -3.85 11.82 -8.41
CA ILE A 16 -4.07 10.68 -9.33
C ILE A 16 -2.82 10.41 -10.16
N ALA A 17 -2.13 11.44 -10.62
CA ALA A 17 -0.93 11.30 -11.44
C ALA A 17 0.10 12.35 -11.03
N LEU A 18 0.96 12.00 -10.10
CA LEU A 18 1.98 12.90 -9.56
C LEU A 18 2.97 13.29 -10.65
N GLY A 19 3.14 14.60 -10.86
CA GLY A 19 4.02 15.13 -11.90
C GLY A 19 3.42 15.12 -13.33
N ALA A 20 2.22 14.59 -13.53
CA ALA A 20 1.51 14.76 -14.78
C ALA A 20 1.18 16.24 -14.99
N GLY A 21 1.50 16.77 -16.18
CA GLY A 21 1.27 18.16 -16.51
C GLY A 21 2.44 19.10 -16.20
N PHE A 22 3.58 18.59 -15.71
CA PHE A 22 4.78 19.41 -15.65
C PHE A 22 5.26 19.81 -17.05
N ASN A 23 5.59 21.08 -17.20
CA ASN A 23 6.28 21.53 -18.40
C ASN A 23 7.80 21.30 -18.22
N PRO A 24 8.41 20.40 -19.01
CA PRO A 24 9.82 20.03 -18.84
C PRO A 24 10.80 21.16 -19.09
N ILE A 25 10.41 22.20 -19.81
CA ILE A 25 11.26 23.35 -20.15
C ILE A 25 11.33 24.34 -18.99
N LEU A 26 10.25 24.44 -18.21
CA LEU A 26 10.14 25.34 -17.09
C LEU A 26 10.85 24.80 -15.85
N THR A 27 11.24 25.70 -14.96
CA THR A 27 11.82 25.38 -13.66
C THR A 27 10.81 24.70 -12.74
N GLY A 28 11.29 24.06 -11.68
CA GLY A 28 10.41 23.53 -10.64
C GLY A 28 9.52 24.60 -10.03
N ARG A 29 10.08 25.78 -9.75
CA ARG A 29 9.35 26.93 -9.22
C ARG A 29 8.21 27.38 -10.15
N GLU A 30 8.47 27.51 -11.43
CA GLU A 30 7.44 27.86 -12.41
C GLU A 30 6.36 26.77 -12.52
N ASN A 31 6.75 25.51 -12.45
CA ASN A 31 5.81 24.38 -12.43
C ASN A 31 4.93 24.37 -11.16
N ILE A 32 5.41 24.84 -10.00
CA ILE A 32 4.57 25.03 -8.82
C ILE A 32 3.40 25.97 -9.12
N TYR A 33 3.66 27.11 -9.78
CA TYR A 33 2.61 28.07 -10.14
C TYR A 33 1.60 27.48 -11.13
N ILE A 34 2.09 26.81 -12.16
CA ILE A 34 1.22 26.23 -13.20
C ILE A 34 0.36 25.13 -12.59
N ASN A 35 0.99 24.14 -11.94
CA ASN A 35 0.25 23.01 -11.40
C ASN A 35 -0.64 23.40 -10.22
N GLY A 36 -0.17 24.31 -9.34
CA GLY A 36 -1.00 24.87 -8.29
C GLY A 36 -2.26 25.54 -8.84
N SER A 37 -2.12 26.30 -9.93
CA SER A 37 -3.27 26.94 -10.59
C SER A 37 -4.21 25.92 -11.25
N VAL A 38 -3.68 24.88 -11.89
CA VAL A 38 -4.48 23.78 -12.46
C VAL A 38 -5.28 23.07 -11.37
N LEU A 39 -4.68 22.90 -10.19
CA LEU A 39 -5.33 22.29 -9.01
C LEU A 39 -6.27 23.27 -8.29
N GLY A 40 -6.42 24.50 -8.79
CA GLY A 40 -7.38 25.48 -8.27
C GLY A 40 -6.84 26.40 -7.17
N LEU A 41 -5.51 26.44 -6.94
CA LEU A 41 -4.89 27.44 -6.07
C LEU A 41 -4.85 28.81 -6.77
N THR A 42 -5.21 29.85 -6.06
CA THR A 42 -4.95 31.22 -6.49
C THR A 42 -3.47 31.58 -6.36
N ARG A 43 -3.00 32.56 -7.10
CA ARG A 43 -1.61 33.01 -7.00
C ARG A 43 -1.20 33.41 -5.58
N LYS A 44 -2.10 34.05 -4.84
CA LYS A 44 -1.85 34.41 -3.43
C LYS A 44 -1.66 33.19 -2.52
N GLU A 45 -2.46 32.13 -2.74
CA GLU A 45 -2.31 30.87 -1.99
C GLU A 45 -0.99 30.19 -2.33
N ILE A 46 -0.59 30.22 -3.61
CA ILE A 46 0.70 29.67 -4.03
C ILE A 46 1.85 30.46 -3.42
N ASP A 47 1.82 31.80 -3.51
CA ASP A 47 2.86 32.67 -2.93
C ASP A 47 3.01 32.45 -1.43
N ALA A 48 1.92 32.17 -0.72
CA ALA A 48 1.93 31.88 0.72
C ALA A 48 2.49 30.50 1.08
N LYS A 49 2.44 29.53 0.14
CA LYS A 49 2.78 28.11 0.40
C LYS A 49 4.04 27.64 -0.34
N ILE A 50 4.61 28.47 -1.20
CA ILE A 50 5.69 28.04 -2.10
C ILE A 50 6.92 27.52 -1.38
N ASP A 51 7.32 28.17 -0.28
CA ASP A 51 8.48 27.74 0.50
C ASP A 51 8.20 26.41 1.22
N ASP A 52 6.99 26.22 1.74
CA ASP A 52 6.57 24.95 2.35
C ASP A 52 6.54 23.80 1.32
N ILE A 53 6.07 24.09 0.10
CA ILE A 53 6.06 23.12 -1.02
C ILE A 53 7.48 22.69 -1.36
N ILE A 54 8.41 23.65 -1.50
CA ILE A 54 9.81 23.38 -1.84
C ILE A 54 10.48 22.58 -0.72
N ASN A 55 10.35 23.01 0.53
CA ASN A 55 10.91 22.33 1.70
C ASN A 55 10.33 20.91 1.87
N PHE A 56 9.04 20.72 1.60
CA PHE A 56 8.44 19.41 1.65
C PHE A 56 9.00 18.48 0.57
N ALA A 57 9.22 18.98 -0.64
CA ALA A 57 9.77 18.21 -1.77
C ALA A 57 11.26 17.86 -1.59
N GLU A 58 12.00 18.60 -0.73
CA GLU A 58 13.45 18.44 -0.50
C GLU A 58 14.25 18.56 -1.82
N ILE A 59 13.95 19.61 -2.60
CA ILE A 59 14.59 19.88 -3.90
C ILE A 59 15.05 21.33 -4.02
N GLU A 60 15.37 21.98 -2.91
CA GLU A 60 15.77 23.40 -2.83
C GLU A 60 16.89 23.72 -3.80
N ASP A 61 17.92 22.89 -3.86
CA ASP A 61 19.09 23.09 -4.72
C ASP A 61 18.78 23.00 -6.22
N ALA A 62 17.67 22.35 -6.58
CA ALA A 62 17.29 22.14 -7.98
C ALA A 62 16.04 22.94 -8.40
N ILE A 63 15.40 23.68 -7.49
CA ILE A 63 14.09 24.27 -7.73
C ILE A 63 14.07 25.24 -8.92
N ASP A 64 15.15 25.92 -9.18
CA ASP A 64 15.31 26.89 -10.26
C ASP A 64 15.95 26.26 -11.54
N ALA A 65 16.19 24.93 -11.53
CA ALA A 65 16.58 24.18 -12.73
C ALA A 65 15.34 23.69 -13.52
N PRO A 66 15.45 23.52 -14.84
CA PRO A 66 14.37 22.97 -15.67
C PRO A 66 13.97 21.55 -15.24
N VAL A 67 12.66 21.27 -15.17
CA VAL A 67 12.13 19.97 -14.69
C VAL A 67 12.61 18.79 -15.56
N ARG A 68 12.95 19.00 -16.82
CA ARG A 68 13.57 17.96 -17.66
C ARG A 68 14.88 17.39 -17.10
N THR A 69 15.53 18.11 -16.19
CA THR A 69 16.79 17.66 -15.54
C THR A 69 16.51 16.88 -14.24
N TYR A 70 15.26 16.82 -13.80
CA TYR A 70 14.87 16.13 -12.57
C TYR A 70 14.85 14.63 -12.78
N SER A 71 15.26 13.90 -11.74
CA SER A 71 14.96 12.47 -11.66
C SER A 71 13.46 12.23 -11.54
N SER A 72 13.00 11.02 -11.85
CA SER A 72 11.59 10.64 -11.65
C SER A 72 11.16 10.83 -10.19
N GLY A 73 12.04 10.51 -9.24
CA GLY A 73 11.79 10.74 -7.82
C GLY A 73 11.60 12.22 -7.47
N MET A 74 12.42 13.12 -8.01
CA MET A 74 12.26 14.58 -7.79
C MET A 74 10.94 15.09 -8.37
N GLN A 75 10.55 14.62 -9.56
CA GLN A 75 9.27 15.02 -10.17
C GLN A 75 8.08 14.58 -9.31
N VAL A 76 8.13 13.36 -8.81
CA VAL A 76 7.09 12.81 -7.94
C VAL A 76 7.03 13.57 -6.60
N ARG A 77 8.19 13.86 -5.98
CA ARG A 77 8.27 14.62 -4.74
C ARG A 77 7.66 16.00 -4.94
N LEU A 78 8.01 16.71 -6.01
CA LEU A 78 7.43 18.03 -6.33
C LEU A 78 5.93 17.93 -6.58
N GLY A 79 5.47 16.95 -7.38
CA GLY A 79 4.05 16.76 -7.69
C GLY A 79 3.20 16.49 -6.45
N PHE A 80 3.68 15.61 -5.54
CA PHE A 80 3.02 15.34 -4.28
C PHE A 80 2.97 16.59 -3.38
N SER A 81 4.09 17.33 -3.28
CA SER A 81 4.19 18.52 -2.45
C SER A 81 3.18 19.60 -2.88
N ILE A 82 3.05 19.84 -4.20
CA ILE A 82 2.06 20.77 -4.73
C ILE A 82 0.65 20.30 -4.41
N ALA A 83 0.35 19.06 -4.72
CA ALA A 83 -1.01 18.53 -4.57
C ALA A 83 -1.43 18.39 -3.09
N SER A 84 -0.50 18.07 -2.19
CA SER A 84 -0.76 17.99 -0.75
C SER A 84 -0.79 19.35 -0.05
N SER A 85 -0.42 20.43 -0.74
CA SER A 85 -0.54 21.81 -0.23
C SER A 85 -1.95 22.38 -0.37
N LEU A 86 -2.83 21.69 -1.09
CA LEU A 86 -4.26 22.00 -1.12
C LEU A 86 -4.87 21.84 0.27
N ASP A 87 -5.86 22.66 0.60
CA ASP A 87 -6.74 22.44 1.74
C ASP A 87 -8.13 22.01 1.19
N PRO A 88 -8.28 20.73 0.79
CA PRO A 88 -9.51 20.24 0.19
C PRO A 88 -10.55 19.86 1.26
N ASP A 89 -11.84 19.91 0.90
CA ASP A 89 -12.91 19.30 1.66
C ASP A 89 -13.01 17.79 1.36
N ILE A 90 -12.62 17.40 0.13
CA ILE A 90 -12.59 16.01 -0.34
C ILE A 90 -11.25 15.77 -1.03
N LEU A 91 -10.50 14.74 -0.61
CA LEU A 91 -9.25 14.31 -1.20
C LEU A 91 -9.39 12.94 -1.83
N ILE A 92 -9.06 12.82 -3.11
CA ILE A 92 -9.04 11.55 -3.84
C ILE A 92 -7.59 11.11 -4.00
N LEU A 93 -7.27 9.92 -3.51
CA LEU A 93 -5.95 9.29 -3.60
C LEU A 93 -6.08 8.01 -4.43
N ASP A 94 -5.38 7.94 -5.57
CA ASP A 94 -5.41 6.77 -6.45
C ASP A 94 -3.98 6.23 -6.65
N GLU A 95 -3.65 5.18 -5.90
CA GLU A 95 -2.37 4.44 -5.92
C GLU A 95 -1.09 5.28 -5.71
N VAL A 96 -1.18 6.51 -5.22
CA VAL A 96 -0.09 7.49 -5.24
C VAL A 96 0.82 7.53 -4.00
N LEU A 97 0.59 6.68 -2.99
CA LEU A 97 1.36 6.73 -1.72
C LEU A 97 2.66 5.90 -1.75
N ALA A 98 2.89 5.07 -2.73
CA ALA A 98 4.08 4.20 -2.83
C ALA A 98 5.18 4.81 -3.73
N VAL A 99 5.44 6.12 -3.62
CA VAL A 99 6.29 6.82 -4.59
C VAL A 99 7.45 7.52 -3.90
N GLY A 100 8.67 7.30 -4.40
CA GLY A 100 9.89 7.85 -3.84
C GLY A 100 10.67 6.83 -2.99
N ASP A 101 11.59 7.33 -2.19
CA ASP A 101 12.30 6.52 -1.19
C ASP A 101 11.46 6.34 0.09
N ALA A 102 11.87 5.39 0.93
CA ALA A 102 11.14 5.05 2.15
C ALA A 102 10.94 6.24 3.10
N GLY A 103 11.90 7.16 3.17
CA GLY A 103 11.80 8.37 4.01
C GLY A 103 10.70 9.30 3.51
N PHE A 104 10.65 9.53 2.20
CA PHE A 104 9.61 10.37 1.60
C PHE A 104 8.23 9.75 1.68
N VAL A 105 8.11 8.41 1.55
CA VAL A 105 6.84 7.70 1.75
C VAL A 105 6.28 7.97 3.15
N VAL A 106 7.11 7.85 4.20
CA VAL A 106 6.67 8.15 5.58
C VAL A 106 6.20 9.60 5.72
N LYS A 107 6.89 10.55 5.09
CA LYS A 107 6.52 11.97 5.07
C LYS A 107 5.16 12.19 4.39
N CYS A 108 4.93 11.53 3.24
CA CYS A 108 3.64 11.56 2.55
C CYS A 108 2.50 10.99 3.41
N LEU A 109 2.73 9.83 4.05
CA LEU A 109 1.74 9.20 4.93
C LEU A 109 1.35 10.08 6.11
N ASN A 110 2.32 10.76 6.72
CA ASN A 110 2.05 11.70 7.81
C ASN A 110 1.24 12.90 7.30
N ARG A 111 1.57 13.43 6.12
CA ARG A 111 0.80 14.53 5.52
C ARG A 111 -0.64 14.13 5.22
N VAL A 112 -0.87 12.93 4.70
CA VAL A 112 -2.23 12.40 4.47
C VAL A 112 -3.00 12.26 5.79
N ARG A 113 -2.35 11.81 6.88
CA ARG A 113 -2.99 11.76 8.20
C ARG A 113 -3.40 13.14 8.74
N GLU A 114 -2.56 14.15 8.53
CA GLU A 114 -2.89 15.53 8.89
C GLU A 114 -4.11 16.03 8.10
N LEU A 115 -4.13 15.81 6.79
CA LEU A 115 -5.25 16.19 5.93
C LEU A 115 -6.54 15.46 6.32
N ALA A 116 -6.45 14.16 6.67
CA ALA A 116 -7.59 13.35 7.10
C ALA A 116 -8.34 13.88 8.33
N GLN A 117 -7.72 14.76 9.12
CA GLN A 117 -8.39 15.38 10.25
C GLN A 117 -9.45 16.41 9.84
N ASN A 118 -9.32 16.99 8.65
CA ASN A 118 -10.13 18.10 8.20
C ASN A 118 -10.84 17.86 6.85
N CYS A 119 -10.58 16.74 6.17
CA CYS A 119 -11.19 16.43 4.88
C CYS A 119 -11.65 14.98 4.80
N ALA A 120 -12.65 14.74 3.96
CA ALA A 120 -13.06 13.38 3.59
C ALA A 120 -12.05 12.81 2.57
N ILE A 121 -11.54 11.60 2.83
CA ILE A 121 -10.57 10.95 1.93
C ILE A 121 -11.23 9.77 1.22
N ILE A 122 -11.14 9.75 -0.10
CA ILE A 122 -11.44 8.58 -0.93
C ILE A 122 -10.09 7.99 -1.34
N PHE A 123 -9.78 6.81 -0.81
CA PHE A 123 -8.51 6.14 -1.01
C PHE A 123 -8.69 4.88 -1.86
N VAL A 124 -8.05 4.84 -3.02
CA VAL A 124 -8.03 3.67 -3.90
C VAL A 124 -6.65 3.06 -3.85
N SER A 125 -6.54 1.80 -3.46
CA SER A 125 -5.26 1.11 -3.34
C SER A 125 -5.43 -0.40 -3.45
N HIS A 126 -4.40 -1.06 -3.96
CA HIS A 126 -4.19 -2.50 -3.88
C HIS A 126 -3.25 -2.90 -2.72
N GLN A 127 -2.72 -1.93 -1.97
CA GLN A 127 -1.85 -2.16 -0.81
C GLN A 127 -2.68 -2.16 0.47
N MET A 128 -3.07 -3.36 0.91
CA MET A 128 -4.04 -3.53 2.00
C MET A 128 -3.54 -3.01 3.35
N GLN A 129 -2.22 -2.96 3.57
CA GLN A 129 -1.65 -2.31 4.76
C GLN A 129 -2.02 -0.82 4.87
N TYR A 130 -2.13 -0.11 3.75
CA TYR A 130 -2.57 1.30 3.79
C TYR A 130 -4.08 1.38 4.01
N VAL A 131 -4.85 0.47 3.40
CA VAL A 131 -6.30 0.39 3.64
C VAL A 131 -6.59 0.17 5.12
N SER A 132 -5.90 -0.79 5.76
CA SER A 132 -6.03 -1.06 7.19
C SER A 132 -5.67 0.14 8.07
N ASN A 133 -4.62 0.90 7.71
CA ASN A 133 -4.09 1.99 8.54
C ASN A 133 -4.81 3.33 8.37
N PHE A 134 -5.49 3.55 7.23
CA PHE A 134 -6.08 4.85 6.90
C PHE A 134 -7.60 4.83 6.75
N CYS A 135 -8.18 3.69 6.36
CA CYS A 135 -9.59 3.65 6.04
C CYS A 135 -10.44 3.31 7.27
N THR A 136 -11.52 4.04 7.45
CA THR A 136 -12.56 3.76 8.46
C THR A 136 -13.76 3.03 7.86
N ARG A 137 -13.84 2.96 6.53
CA ARG A 137 -14.86 2.26 5.76
C ARG A 137 -14.23 1.76 4.46
N VAL A 138 -14.58 0.55 4.06
CA VAL A 138 -14.03 -0.11 2.87
C VAL A 138 -15.18 -0.54 1.97
N LEU A 139 -15.07 -0.17 0.69
CA LEU A 139 -15.92 -0.66 -0.39
C LEU A 139 -15.10 -1.59 -1.27
N VAL A 140 -15.41 -2.88 -1.24
CA VAL A 140 -14.79 -3.87 -2.13
C VAL A 140 -15.57 -3.95 -3.42
N MET A 141 -14.87 -3.86 -4.55
CA MET A 141 -15.47 -3.88 -5.87
C MET A 141 -14.80 -4.95 -6.74
N ASP A 142 -15.59 -5.64 -7.55
CA ASP A 142 -15.11 -6.54 -8.60
C ASP A 142 -15.81 -6.21 -9.93
N GLN A 143 -15.03 -5.94 -10.97
CA GLN A 143 -15.49 -5.57 -12.31
C GLN A 143 -16.59 -4.49 -12.32
N GLY A 144 -16.47 -3.51 -11.43
CA GLY A 144 -17.43 -2.41 -11.32
C GLY A 144 -18.67 -2.71 -10.47
N ILE A 145 -18.78 -3.91 -9.88
CA ILE A 145 -19.87 -4.32 -9.03
C ILE A 145 -19.41 -4.26 -7.56
N PRO A 146 -20.15 -3.55 -6.66
CA PRO A 146 -19.84 -3.57 -5.24
C PRO A 146 -20.16 -4.95 -4.64
N LEU A 147 -19.18 -5.55 -3.97
CA LEU A 147 -19.29 -6.84 -3.30
C LEU A 147 -19.57 -6.70 -1.81
N LEU A 148 -18.90 -5.75 -1.17
CA LEU A 148 -19.01 -5.52 0.27
C LEU A 148 -18.79 -4.04 0.56
N ASP A 149 -19.60 -3.50 1.44
CA ASP A 149 -19.45 -2.16 2.02
C ASP A 149 -19.48 -2.30 3.55
N THR A 150 -18.37 -2.03 4.20
CA THR A 150 -18.20 -2.28 5.64
C THR A 150 -17.39 -1.18 6.32
N CYS A 151 -17.70 -0.92 7.59
CA CYS A 151 -16.89 -0.07 8.48
C CYS A 151 -15.78 -0.84 9.21
N ASN A 152 -15.59 -2.13 8.89
CA ASN A 152 -14.49 -2.94 9.40
C ASN A 152 -13.46 -3.17 8.28
N PRO A 153 -12.30 -2.48 8.30
CA PRO A 153 -11.29 -2.66 7.27
C PRO A 153 -10.79 -4.11 7.12
N GLY A 154 -10.64 -4.86 8.22
CA GLY A 154 -10.22 -6.25 8.19
C GLY A 154 -11.20 -7.14 7.43
N GLU A 155 -12.51 -6.96 7.63
CA GLU A 155 -13.54 -7.68 6.87
C GLU A 155 -13.48 -7.36 5.37
N GLY A 156 -13.28 -6.07 5.02
CA GLY A 156 -13.10 -5.63 3.64
C GLY A 156 -11.88 -6.26 2.99
N ILE A 157 -10.74 -6.27 3.69
CA ILE A 157 -9.49 -6.86 3.23
C ILE A 157 -9.65 -8.36 3.01
N ASN A 158 -10.28 -9.07 3.94
CA ASN A 158 -10.56 -10.50 3.81
C ASN A 158 -11.46 -10.80 2.60
N CYS A 159 -12.48 -9.98 2.37
CA CYS A 159 -13.34 -10.09 1.19
C CYS A 159 -12.52 -9.89 -0.10
N TYR A 160 -11.66 -8.86 -0.15
CA TYR A 160 -10.80 -8.58 -1.31
C TYR A 160 -9.87 -9.76 -1.62
N TYR A 161 -9.19 -10.32 -0.62
CA TYR A 161 -8.33 -11.48 -0.82
C TYR A 161 -9.10 -12.76 -1.15
N GLY A 162 -10.31 -12.92 -0.64
CA GLY A 162 -11.19 -14.03 -0.99
C GLY A 162 -11.57 -14.06 -2.47
N GLN A 163 -11.58 -12.89 -3.16
CA GLN A 163 -11.78 -12.81 -4.61
C GLN A 163 -10.53 -13.20 -5.39
N MET A 164 -9.36 -12.95 -4.83
CA MET A 164 -8.13 -13.45 -5.43
C MET A 164 -8.16 -14.97 -5.31
N LYS A 165 -8.45 -15.67 -6.41
CA LYS A 165 -8.13 -17.09 -6.49
C LYS A 165 -6.63 -17.15 -6.20
N PHE A 166 -6.26 -17.59 -5.01
CA PHE A 166 -4.90 -17.97 -4.71
C PHE A 166 -4.54 -19.13 -5.63
N MET A 167 -4.23 -18.84 -6.86
CA MET A 167 -3.32 -19.66 -7.61
C MET A 167 -1.99 -19.46 -6.87
N GLY A 168 -1.74 -20.35 -5.91
CA GLY A 168 -0.44 -20.40 -5.27
C GLY A 168 0.59 -20.28 -6.39
N SER A 169 1.33 -19.18 -6.40
CA SER A 169 2.32 -18.95 -7.43
C SER A 169 3.37 -20.03 -7.24
N LYS A 170 3.23 -21.12 -7.99
CA LYS A 170 4.26 -22.14 -8.10
C LYS A 170 5.41 -21.51 -8.88
N SER A 171 6.16 -20.63 -8.22
CA SER A 171 7.41 -20.09 -8.75
C SER A 171 8.54 -20.96 -8.19
N GLY A 172 9.26 -21.62 -9.07
CA GLY A 172 10.39 -22.44 -8.69
C GLY A 172 10.70 -23.46 -9.77
N THR A 173 11.77 -24.22 -9.56
CA THR A 173 12.21 -25.29 -10.50
C THR A 173 11.24 -26.48 -10.52
N GLY A 174 10.24 -26.52 -9.64
CA GLY A 174 9.29 -27.63 -9.52
C GLY A 174 9.82 -28.83 -8.71
N ASN A 175 11.03 -28.75 -8.18
CA ASN A 175 11.68 -29.84 -7.47
C ASN A 175 11.14 -30.09 -6.05
N ALA A 176 10.32 -29.16 -5.53
CA ALA A 176 9.60 -29.33 -4.27
C ALA A 176 8.14 -28.93 -4.46
N LYS A 177 7.23 -29.75 -3.95
CA LYS A 177 5.79 -29.53 -4.03
C LYS A 177 5.20 -29.62 -2.64
N LEU A 178 4.42 -28.63 -2.25
CA LEU A 178 3.63 -28.70 -1.02
C LEU A 178 2.57 -29.78 -1.19
N GLU A 179 2.57 -30.77 -0.30
CA GLU A 179 1.66 -31.90 -0.31
C GLU A 179 0.55 -31.73 0.73
N SER A 180 0.90 -31.27 1.93
CA SER A 180 -0.06 -31.03 2.99
C SER A 180 0.31 -29.82 3.82
N PHE A 181 -0.70 -29.13 4.35
CA PHE A 181 -0.56 -28.06 5.34
C PHE A 181 -1.70 -28.19 6.33
N GLU A 182 -1.39 -28.43 7.59
CA GLU A 182 -2.35 -28.61 8.67
C GLU A 182 -1.93 -27.77 9.87
N ILE A 183 -2.88 -27.06 10.45
CA ILE A 183 -2.68 -26.35 11.73
C ILE A 183 -3.43 -27.14 12.81
N LEU A 184 -2.71 -27.57 13.83
CA LEU A 184 -3.26 -28.27 14.98
C LEU A 184 -3.42 -27.29 16.15
N GLN A 185 -4.63 -27.18 16.66
CA GLN A 185 -4.94 -26.47 17.88
C GLN A 185 -5.14 -27.50 19.00
N ASN A 186 -4.29 -27.48 20.03
CA ASN A 186 -4.35 -28.41 21.17
C ASN A 186 -4.22 -29.91 20.80
N ASP A 187 -3.28 -30.30 19.95
CA ASP A 187 -2.89 -31.70 19.63
C ASP A 187 -3.99 -32.65 19.11
N THR A 188 -5.23 -32.20 18.85
CA THR A 188 -6.31 -33.16 18.64
C THR A 188 -7.21 -32.98 17.43
N ASP A 189 -7.24 -31.81 16.75
CA ASP A 189 -8.14 -31.66 15.59
C ASP A 189 -7.56 -30.75 14.50
N PRO A 190 -7.44 -31.21 13.25
CA PRO A 190 -7.09 -30.35 12.13
C PRO A 190 -8.25 -29.39 11.85
N CYS A 191 -8.03 -28.09 12.09
CA CYS A 191 -9.04 -27.06 11.87
C CYS A 191 -8.76 -26.30 10.57
N SER A 192 -9.73 -26.21 9.71
CA SER A 192 -9.60 -25.48 8.44
C SER A 192 -9.54 -23.95 8.60
N ASN A 193 -9.95 -23.43 9.78
CA ASN A 193 -9.92 -22.00 10.11
C ASN A 193 -9.78 -21.80 11.63
N PRO A 194 -8.59 -22.04 12.21
CA PRO A 194 -8.39 -21.95 13.65
C PRO A 194 -8.44 -20.50 14.11
N VAL A 195 -9.28 -20.21 15.11
CA VAL A 195 -9.22 -18.94 15.86
C VAL A 195 -8.22 -19.10 16.99
N ILE A 196 -7.05 -18.51 16.84
CA ILE A 196 -5.95 -18.59 17.80
C ILE A 196 -6.02 -17.41 18.75
N LYS A 197 -6.04 -17.69 20.07
CA LYS A 197 -5.96 -16.65 21.11
C LYS A 197 -4.52 -16.43 21.51
N GLN A 198 -4.18 -15.20 21.87
CA GLN A 198 -2.86 -14.85 22.38
C GLN A 198 -2.45 -15.76 23.56
N GLY A 199 -1.25 -16.31 23.48
CA GLY A 199 -0.70 -17.24 24.50
C GLY A 199 -1.07 -18.70 24.30
N GLN A 200 -1.73 -19.07 23.19
CA GLN A 200 -1.95 -20.48 22.84
C GLN A 200 -0.80 -21.01 21.96
N HIS A 201 -0.36 -22.23 22.25
CA HIS A 201 0.58 -22.94 21.38
C HIS A 201 -0.16 -23.49 20.17
N ILE A 202 0.45 -23.35 19.00
CA ILE A 202 -0.02 -23.92 17.75
C ILE A 202 1.07 -24.79 17.14
N GLN A 203 0.67 -25.89 16.52
CA GLN A 203 1.55 -26.72 15.72
C GLN A 203 1.12 -26.62 14.25
N ALA A 204 2.05 -26.34 13.36
CA ALA A 204 1.82 -26.39 11.93
C ALA A 204 2.59 -27.57 11.33
N HIS A 205 1.86 -28.50 10.73
CA HIS A 205 2.44 -29.60 9.98
C HIS A 205 2.47 -29.25 8.50
N ILE A 206 3.66 -29.23 7.91
CA ILE A 206 3.87 -28.88 6.52
C ILE A 206 4.56 -30.03 5.82
N GLY A 207 3.85 -30.70 4.93
CA GLY A 207 4.37 -31.81 4.12
C GLY A 207 4.84 -31.32 2.75
N PHE A 208 6.08 -31.68 2.39
CA PHE A 208 6.66 -31.41 1.08
C PHE A 208 7.04 -32.71 0.39
N LEU A 209 6.70 -32.84 -0.89
CA LEU A 209 7.28 -33.81 -1.78
C LEU A 209 8.46 -33.17 -2.50
N VAL A 210 9.66 -33.72 -2.33
CA VAL A 210 10.88 -33.25 -2.99
C VAL A 210 11.29 -34.25 -4.05
N ASP A 211 11.40 -33.79 -5.30
CA ASP A 211 11.80 -34.64 -6.42
C ASP A 211 13.32 -34.60 -6.58
N GLY A 212 13.96 -35.76 -6.39
CA GLY A 212 15.40 -35.91 -6.48
C GLY A 212 16.17 -35.45 -5.23
N PHE A 213 17.49 -35.70 -5.24
CA PHE A 213 18.37 -35.32 -4.12
C PHE A 213 18.73 -33.83 -4.22
N GLN A 214 18.20 -33.03 -3.31
CA GLN A 214 18.54 -31.60 -3.16
C GLN A 214 19.56 -31.43 -2.03
N ARG A 215 20.68 -30.75 -2.31
CA ARG A 215 21.72 -30.50 -1.29
C ARG A 215 21.31 -29.48 -0.24
N GLN A 216 20.43 -28.55 -0.62
CA GLN A 216 19.89 -27.50 0.27
C GLN A 216 18.53 -27.02 -0.24
N PHE A 217 17.56 -26.88 0.65
CA PHE A 217 16.36 -26.13 0.39
C PHE A 217 16.04 -25.26 1.60
N ILE A 218 15.45 -24.10 1.36
CA ILE A 218 15.06 -23.15 2.39
C ILE A 218 13.54 -23.02 2.34
N VAL A 219 12.91 -23.33 3.47
CA VAL A 219 11.49 -23.04 3.66
C VAL A 219 11.39 -21.81 4.54
N ARG A 220 10.54 -20.87 4.14
CA ARG A 220 10.19 -19.71 4.96
C ARG A 220 8.71 -19.74 5.23
N VAL A 221 8.33 -19.64 6.49
CA VAL A 221 6.95 -19.48 6.91
C VAL A 221 6.77 -18.05 7.36
N PHE A 222 5.77 -17.38 6.78
CA PHE A 222 5.36 -16.05 7.17
C PHE A 222 4.01 -16.17 7.86
N ILE A 223 3.88 -15.53 9.01
CA ILE A 223 2.60 -15.32 9.68
C ILE A 223 2.34 -13.83 9.60
N ASP A 224 1.33 -13.47 8.86
CA ASP A 224 0.94 -12.09 8.61
C ASP A 224 -0.28 -11.74 9.48
N ASP A 225 -0.41 -10.48 9.86
CA ASP A 225 -1.65 -9.96 10.44
C ASP A 225 -2.72 -9.73 9.35
N GLU A 226 -3.90 -9.23 9.75
CA GLU A 226 -5.01 -8.96 8.83
C GLU A 226 -4.65 -7.91 7.76
N SER A 227 -3.58 -7.12 7.97
CA SER A 227 -3.07 -6.14 7.01
C SER A 227 -1.98 -6.69 6.09
N GLN A 228 -1.69 -8.00 6.19
CA GLN A 228 -0.54 -8.68 5.54
C GLN A 228 0.82 -8.12 5.94
N THR A 229 0.92 -7.59 7.13
CA THR A 229 2.21 -7.25 7.71
C THR A 229 2.77 -8.50 8.38
N PRO A 230 3.98 -8.96 7.99
CA PRO A 230 4.56 -10.14 8.61
C PRO A 230 4.83 -9.87 10.10
N ILE A 231 4.13 -10.61 10.95
CA ILE A 231 4.34 -10.59 12.40
C ILE A 231 5.55 -11.44 12.73
N ILE A 232 5.68 -12.57 12.02
CA ILE A 232 6.73 -13.55 12.25
C ILE A 232 7.21 -14.09 10.91
N ALA A 233 8.54 -14.13 10.72
CA ALA A 233 9.18 -14.77 9.59
C ALA A 233 10.21 -15.77 10.12
N TYR A 234 9.96 -17.06 9.97
CA TYR A 234 10.92 -18.12 10.34
C TYR A 234 11.57 -18.70 9.10
N PRO A 235 12.88 -18.61 8.95
CA PRO A 235 13.61 -19.43 7.99
C PRO A 235 13.74 -20.85 8.59
N LEU A 236 13.13 -21.82 7.93
CA LEU A 236 13.34 -23.24 8.24
C LEU A 236 14.51 -23.72 7.39
N ILE A 237 15.63 -24.03 8.00
CA ILE A 237 16.78 -24.60 7.32
C ILE A 237 16.98 -26.00 7.91
N ASP A 238 16.79 -27.02 7.08
CA ASP A 238 17.13 -28.39 7.48
C ASP A 238 18.16 -29.00 6.54
N TYR A 239 19.15 -29.64 7.15
CA TYR A 239 20.22 -30.34 6.46
C TYR A 239 20.14 -31.86 6.67
N SER A 240 19.26 -32.34 7.58
CA SER A 240 19.25 -33.73 8.05
C SER A 240 18.03 -34.52 7.61
N GLY A 241 16.96 -33.90 7.16
CA GLY A 241 15.69 -34.54 6.84
C GLY A 241 14.83 -34.88 8.07
N ASP A 242 15.19 -34.37 9.24
CA ASP A 242 14.41 -34.54 10.46
C ASP A 242 13.32 -33.51 10.62
N ILE A 243 12.25 -33.88 11.33
CA ILE A 243 11.13 -32.97 11.63
C ILE A 243 11.62 -31.89 12.59
N MET A 244 11.61 -30.64 12.10
CA MET A 244 11.91 -29.51 12.99
C MET A 244 10.76 -29.28 13.96
N ARG A 245 11.06 -29.25 15.24
CA ARG A 245 10.13 -28.86 16.29
C ARG A 245 10.55 -27.47 16.79
N PHE A 246 9.60 -26.56 16.85
CA PHE A 246 9.82 -25.24 17.41
C PHE A 246 9.11 -25.18 18.76
N ASP A 247 9.91 -25.02 19.81
CA ASP A 247 9.40 -24.61 21.11
C ASP A 247 9.45 -23.08 21.18
N SER A 248 8.35 -22.47 21.61
CA SER A 248 8.12 -21.02 21.68
C SER A 248 8.98 -20.32 22.71
#